data_772232154afd61bd53343f4b4ba70d56
#
_entry.id   772232154afd61bd53343f4b4ba70d56
#
_cell.length_a   1.000
_cell.length_b   1.000
_cell.length_c   1.000
_cell.angle_alpha   90.00
_cell.angle_beta   90.00
_cell.angle_gamma   90.00
#
_symmetry.space_group_name_H-M   'P 1'
#
loop_
_entity.id
_entity.type
_entity.pdbx_description
1 polymer ?
#
loop_
_entity_poly.entity_id
_entity_poly.type
_entity_poly.pdbx_seq_one_letter_code
_entity_poly.pdbx_strand_id
1 'polypeptide(L)'
;VIDFYVKNDELDKISVLLEDCDDSKVLKAVKKYVSTAPEFSLKEGSYTEVQQVSLSSETGGDIYYTTDGSEPTSASQKYSEAILLQEEGVTEIRAIAVNKAGVPSVVASAKYTIAFPVADAPAVSPSTGAYSGTIQVTVTVPDGYTAYYTTDGSVPDAGATKYTAPVDLRLDAKVTFNVVLINNQNGKATAMTSKTYIPKPSAE
;
A
#
# COMPACT_ATOMS: atom_id res chain seq x y z
N VAL A 1 -33.95 18.86 24.13
CA VAL A 1 -33.53 18.80 22.72
C VAL A 1 -33.68 17.37 22.20
N ILE A 2 -33.05 16.35 22.83
CA ILE A 2 -33.12 14.94 22.40
C ILE A 2 -34.56 14.44 22.36
N ASP A 3 -35.35 14.66 23.42
CA ASP A 3 -36.75 14.25 23.48
C ASP A 3 -37.61 14.94 22.40
N PHE A 4 -37.24 16.12 21.96
CA PHE A 4 -37.90 16.83 20.87
C PHE A 4 -37.67 16.09 19.54
N TYR A 5 -36.41 15.78 19.22
CA TYR A 5 -36.10 15.07 17.99
C TYR A 5 -36.66 13.63 17.96
N VAL A 6 -36.65 12.93 19.10
CA VAL A 6 -37.26 11.59 19.22
C VAL A 6 -38.77 11.65 18.97
N LYS A 7 -39.49 12.69 19.51
CA LYS A 7 -40.93 12.81 19.33
C LYS A 7 -41.33 13.23 17.91
N ASN A 8 -40.43 13.89 17.18
CA ASN A 8 -40.71 14.37 15.82
C ASN A 8 -40.13 13.43 14.75
N ASP A 9 -39.61 12.28 15.14
CA ASP A 9 -38.93 11.29 14.23
C ASP A 9 -37.76 11.88 13.43
N GLU A 10 -37.06 12.85 14.05
CA GLU A 10 -35.90 13.55 13.50
C GLU A 10 -34.59 13.00 14.10
N LEU A 11 -34.46 11.68 14.12
CA LEU A 11 -33.37 10.96 14.82
C LEU A 11 -31.99 11.24 14.17
N ASP A 12 -31.94 11.49 12.87
CA ASP A 12 -30.75 11.91 12.15
C ASP A 12 -30.06 13.15 12.72
N LYS A 13 -30.87 14.09 13.24
CA LYS A 13 -30.35 15.31 13.87
C LYS A 13 -29.69 15.08 15.23
N ILE A 14 -29.94 13.94 15.85
CA ILE A 14 -29.33 13.58 17.13
C ILE A 14 -27.84 13.29 16.96
N SER A 15 -27.44 12.61 15.89
CA SER A 15 -26.03 12.28 15.63
C SER A 15 -25.19 13.55 15.43
N VAL A 16 -25.71 14.53 14.72
CA VAL A 16 -25.04 15.84 14.50
C VAL A 16 -24.79 16.58 15.81
N LEU A 17 -25.74 16.50 16.77
CA LEU A 17 -25.58 17.13 18.08
C LEU A 17 -24.48 16.48 18.95
N LEU A 18 -24.00 15.30 18.56
CA LEU A 18 -23.00 14.55 19.32
C LEU A 18 -21.57 14.74 18.82
N GLU A 19 -21.39 15.34 17.66
CA GLU A 19 -20.05 15.54 17.06
C GLU A 19 -19.08 16.28 17.99
N ASP A 20 -19.60 17.23 18.81
CA ASP A 20 -18.82 18.03 19.76
C ASP A 20 -19.28 17.85 21.23
N CYS A 21 -19.96 16.75 21.55
CA CYS A 21 -20.55 16.55 22.88
C CYS A 21 -19.65 15.71 23.80
N ASP A 22 -19.03 16.36 24.79
CA ASP A 22 -18.22 15.70 25.82
C ASP A 22 -19.01 15.29 27.09
N ASP A 23 -20.31 15.62 27.17
CA ASP A 23 -21.13 15.29 28.35
C ASP A 23 -21.49 13.82 28.37
N SER A 24 -20.89 13.08 29.30
CA SER A 24 -21.09 11.63 29.47
C SER A 24 -22.54 11.23 29.78
N LYS A 25 -23.36 12.13 30.36
CA LYS A 25 -24.79 11.86 30.63
C LYS A 25 -25.60 11.95 29.34
N VAL A 26 -25.30 12.96 28.50
CA VAL A 26 -25.90 13.14 27.17
C VAL A 26 -25.55 11.95 26.29
N LEU A 27 -24.27 11.60 26.19
CA LEU A 27 -23.78 10.44 25.41
C LEU A 27 -24.48 9.16 25.83
N LYS A 28 -24.64 8.93 27.15
CA LYS A 28 -25.31 7.73 27.68
C LYS A 28 -26.80 7.71 27.38
N ALA A 29 -27.49 8.86 27.45
CA ALA A 29 -28.92 8.97 27.14
C ALA A 29 -29.23 8.76 25.66
N VAL A 30 -28.30 9.13 24.78
CA VAL A 30 -28.44 9.05 23.31
C VAL A 30 -28.03 7.68 22.77
N LYS A 31 -27.16 6.96 23.47
CA LYS A 31 -26.62 5.65 23.03
C LYS A 31 -27.69 4.64 22.58
N LYS A 32 -28.91 4.74 23.09
CA LYS A 32 -30.03 3.87 22.69
C LYS A 32 -30.71 4.25 21.36
N TYR A 33 -30.45 5.46 20.87
CA TYR A 33 -31.05 5.98 19.64
C TYR A 33 -30.04 6.04 18.47
N VAL A 34 -28.74 6.17 18.78
CA VAL A 34 -27.68 6.35 17.82
C VAL A 34 -26.71 5.18 17.92
N SER A 35 -26.23 4.68 16.79
CA SER A 35 -25.16 3.67 16.76
C SER A 35 -23.85 4.23 17.30
N THR A 36 -23.01 3.37 17.87
CA THR A 36 -21.60 3.72 18.13
C THR A 36 -20.87 3.86 16.80
N ALA A 37 -19.96 4.84 16.74
CA ALA A 37 -19.08 4.99 15.59
C ALA A 37 -18.31 3.69 15.33
N PRO A 38 -18.02 3.34 14.06
CA PRO A 38 -17.23 2.17 13.75
C PRO A 38 -15.82 2.24 14.35
N GLU A 39 -15.33 1.10 14.80
CA GLU A 39 -13.94 0.92 15.24
C GLU A 39 -13.13 0.29 14.11
N PHE A 40 -11.88 0.74 13.98
CA PHE A 40 -10.92 0.24 13.02
C PHE A 40 -10.01 -0.79 13.67
N SER A 41 -9.85 -1.98 13.07
CA SER A 41 -8.95 -3.04 13.59
C SER A 41 -7.47 -2.66 13.52
N LEU A 42 -7.11 -1.78 12.59
CA LEU A 42 -5.77 -1.29 12.38
C LEU A 42 -5.65 0.16 12.87
N LYS A 43 -4.61 0.45 13.64
CA LYS A 43 -4.31 1.82 14.07
C LYS A 43 -3.90 2.66 12.87
N GLU A 44 -4.31 3.92 12.82
CA GLU A 44 -3.83 4.86 11.82
C GLU A 44 -2.31 5.03 11.86
N GLY A 45 -1.67 5.25 10.71
CA GLY A 45 -0.22 5.39 10.63
C GLY A 45 0.37 5.03 9.28
N SER A 46 1.71 4.87 9.27
CA SER A 46 2.46 4.49 8.07
C SER A 46 2.91 3.04 8.15
N TYR A 47 2.76 2.34 7.05
CA TYR A 47 3.06 0.91 6.90
C TYR A 47 3.91 0.66 5.68
N THR A 48 4.77 -0.33 5.75
CA THR A 48 5.70 -0.72 4.69
C THR A 48 5.28 -1.99 3.94
N GLU A 49 4.11 -2.52 4.32
CA GLU A 49 3.54 -3.75 3.75
C GLU A 49 2.05 -3.55 3.49
N VAL A 50 1.48 -4.43 2.67
CA VAL A 50 0.03 -4.50 2.45
C VAL A 50 -0.69 -4.70 3.78
N GLN A 51 -1.74 -3.91 4.01
CA GLN A 51 -2.54 -3.97 5.23
C GLN A 51 -4.00 -4.30 4.93
N GLN A 52 -4.68 -4.82 5.94
CA GLN A 52 -6.13 -5.04 5.92
C GLN A 52 -6.77 -4.33 7.11
N VAL A 53 -7.84 -3.59 6.84
CA VAL A 53 -8.61 -2.87 7.85
C VAL A 53 -10.01 -3.45 7.96
N SER A 54 -10.32 -4.01 9.12
CA SER A 54 -11.68 -4.43 9.44
C SER A 54 -12.41 -3.34 10.22
N LEU A 55 -13.70 -3.21 9.95
CA LEU A 55 -14.59 -2.28 10.64
C LEU A 55 -15.58 -3.06 11.50
N SER A 56 -15.84 -2.57 12.70
CA SER A 56 -16.85 -3.15 13.60
C SER A 56 -17.62 -2.04 14.32
N SER A 57 -18.87 -2.33 14.71
CA SER A 57 -19.68 -1.43 15.55
C SER A 57 -20.24 -2.21 16.73
N GLU A 58 -20.02 -1.73 17.96
CA GLU A 58 -20.46 -2.36 19.21
C GLU A 58 -21.98 -2.50 19.27
N THR A 59 -22.72 -1.51 18.77
CA THR A 59 -24.18 -1.51 18.79
C THR A 59 -24.81 -2.28 17.62
N GLY A 60 -23.99 -2.79 16.70
CA GLY A 60 -24.45 -3.42 15.47
C GLY A 60 -25.02 -2.40 14.48
N GLY A 61 -25.62 -2.87 13.41
CA GLY A 61 -26.11 -2.05 12.29
C GLY A 61 -25.24 -2.24 11.04
N ASP A 62 -25.66 -1.64 9.95
CA ASP A 62 -24.91 -1.65 8.70
C ASP A 62 -23.82 -0.58 8.75
N ILE A 63 -22.60 -0.94 8.37
CA ILE A 63 -21.49 0.01 8.27
C ILE A 63 -21.35 0.44 6.82
N TYR A 64 -21.22 1.75 6.60
CA TYR A 64 -20.94 2.36 5.29
C TYR A 64 -19.66 3.15 5.39
N TYR A 65 -18.85 3.14 4.32
CA TYR A 65 -17.54 3.78 4.35
C TYR A 65 -17.14 4.37 3.01
N THR A 66 -16.13 5.26 3.07
CA THR A 66 -15.39 5.82 1.93
C THR A 66 -13.91 5.61 2.14
N THR A 67 -13.10 5.63 1.07
CA THR A 67 -11.63 5.47 1.13
C THR A 67 -10.87 6.67 0.59
N ASP A 68 -11.59 7.70 0.18
CA ASP A 68 -11.06 8.94 -0.40
C ASP A 68 -11.18 10.15 0.54
N GLY A 69 -11.61 9.93 1.80
CA GLY A 69 -11.85 10.98 2.79
C GLY A 69 -13.14 11.74 2.61
N SER A 70 -13.99 11.38 1.64
CA SER A 70 -15.32 11.97 1.50
C SER A 70 -16.24 11.56 2.65
N GLU A 71 -17.30 12.34 2.89
CA GLU A 71 -18.29 12.09 3.95
C GLU A 71 -19.09 10.82 3.64
N PRO A 72 -19.07 9.77 4.50
CA PRO A 72 -19.84 8.56 4.28
C PRO A 72 -21.34 8.80 4.55
N THR A 73 -22.18 8.20 3.72
CA THR A 73 -23.64 8.19 3.85
C THR A 73 -24.17 6.76 3.71
N SER A 74 -25.46 6.56 3.96
CA SER A 74 -26.11 5.25 3.69
C SER A 74 -26.13 4.85 2.21
N ALA A 75 -25.74 5.74 1.29
CA ALA A 75 -25.55 5.47 -0.13
C ALA A 75 -24.08 5.12 -0.49
N SER A 76 -23.17 5.28 0.47
CA SER A 76 -21.76 4.90 0.31
C SER A 76 -21.58 3.39 0.25
N GLN A 77 -20.37 2.91 0.04
CA GLN A 77 -20.07 1.48 0.00
C GLN A 77 -20.41 0.82 1.34
N LYS A 78 -21.22 -0.23 1.29
CA LYS A 78 -21.55 -1.03 2.48
C LYS A 78 -20.38 -1.95 2.81
N TYR A 79 -19.97 -1.95 4.06
CA TYR A 79 -18.91 -2.83 4.55
C TYR A 79 -19.39 -4.28 4.64
N SER A 80 -18.67 -5.20 4.01
CA SER A 80 -18.94 -6.64 4.03
C SER A 80 -17.69 -7.47 4.30
N GLU A 81 -16.51 -6.94 4.00
CA GLU A 81 -15.23 -7.62 4.18
C GLU A 81 -14.12 -6.62 4.47
N ALA A 82 -12.97 -7.11 4.94
CA ALA A 82 -11.83 -6.27 5.27
C ALA A 82 -11.36 -5.45 4.05
N ILE A 83 -11.10 -4.16 4.29
CA ILE A 83 -10.61 -3.23 3.28
C ILE A 83 -9.13 -3.47 3.06
N LEU A 84 -8.75 -3.82 1.85
CA LEU A 84 -7.36 -4.09 1.48
C LEU A 84 -6.65 -2.79 1.07
N LEU A 85 -5.56 -2.46 1.77
CA LEU A 85 -4.67 -1.35 1.46
C LEU A 85 -3.40 -1.90 0.80
N GLN A 86 -3.42 -2.02 -0.52
CA GLN A 86 -2.33 -2.61 -1.32
C GLN A 86 -1.62 -1.60 -2.21
N GLU A 87 -2.21 -0.43 -2.43
CA GLU A 87 -1.61 0.62 -3.25
C GLU A 87 -0.78 1.57 -2.38
N GLU A 88 0.36 2.04 -2.92
CA GLU A 88 1.13 3.08 -2.25
C GLU A 88 0.40 4.41 -2.25
N GLY A 89 0.61 5.16 -1.19
CA GLY A 89 0.00 6.46 -1.01
C GLY A 89 -0.76 6.57 0.29
N VAL A 90 -1.60 7.59 0.38
CA VAL A 90 -2.43 7.89 1.55
C VAL A 90 -3.86 7.50 1.26
N THR A 91 -4.44 6.67 2.12
CA THR A 91 -5.86 6.33 2.12
C THR A 91 -6.48 6.87 3.40
N GLU A 92 -7.49 7.71 3.29
CA GLU A 92 -8.31 8.13 4.42
C GLU A 92 -9.65 7.40 4.38
N ILE A 93 -9.82 6.48 5.35
CA ILE A 93 -11.07 5.76 5.50
C ILE A 93 -11.95 6.54 6.48
N ARG A 94 -13.18 6.85 6.05
CA ARG A 94 -14.22 7.41 6.89
C ARG A 94 -15.41 6.46 6.91
N ALA A 95 -16.04 6.26 8.08
CA ALA A 95 -17.09 5.28 8.22
C ALA A 95 -18.17 5.73 9.21
N ILE A 96 -19.41 5.29 8.93
CA ILE A 96 -20.58 5.43 9.83
C ILE A 96 -21.22 4.05 10.04
N ALA A 97 -21.84 3.86 11.19
CA ALA A 97 -22.75 2.75 11.43
C ALA A 97 -24.19 3.26 11.39
N VAL A 98 -25.08 2.59 10.67
CA VAL A 98 -26.49 2.95 10.55
C VAL A 98 -27.33 1.89 11.22
N ASN A 99 -28.13 2.26 12.21
CA ASN A 99 -28.98 1.34 12.94
C ASN A 99 -30.24 0.94 12.15
N LYS A 100 -31.04 0.04 12.71
CA LYS A 100 -32.27 -0.45 12.07
C LYS A 100 -33.34 0.66 11.86
N ALA A 101 -33.25 1.76 12.59
CA ALA A 101 -34.14 2.91 12.42
C ALA A 101 -33.62 3.90 11.36
N GLY A 102 -32.49 3.60 10.69
CA GLY A 102 -31.90 4.47 9.68
C GLY A 102 -31.04 5.62 10.25
N VAL A 103 -30.77 5.60 11.57
CA VAL A 103 -30.01 6.68 12.22
C VAL A 103 -28.52 6.39 12.13
N PRO A 104 -27.70 7.28 11.51
CA PRO A 104 -26.27 7.12 11.45
C PRO A 104 -25.60 7.44 12.79
N SER A 105 -24.42 6.85 13.01
CA SER A 105 -23.49 7.25 14.06
C SER A 105 -22.77 8.56 13.69
N VAL A 106 -21.99 9.10 14.62
CA VAL A 106 -20.92 10.03 14.26
C VAL A 106 -19.91 9.33 13.36
N VAL A 107 -19.22 10.12 12.53
CA VAL A 107 -18.21 9.60 11.61
C VAL A 107 -16.95 9.20 12.38
N ALA A 108 -16.46 8.00 12.14
CA ALA A 108 -15.12 7.59 12.52
C ALA A 108 -14.20 7.74 11.31
N SER A 109 -12.96 8.19 11.54
CA SER A 109 -11.97 8.33 10.48
C SER A 109 -10.62 7.79 10.91
N ALA A 110 -9.87 7.25 9.95
CA ALA A 110 -8.49 6.82 10.14
C ALA A 110 -7.70 7.01 8.84
N LYS A 111 -6.45 7.46 8.97
CA LYS A 111 -5.57 7.73 7.83
C LYS A 111 -4.41 6.74 7.82
N TYR A 112 -4.22 6.10 6.68
CA TYR A 112 -3.19 5.09 6.45
C TYR A 112 -2.27 5.53 5.31
N THR A 113 -0.97 5.41 5.52
CA THR A 113 0.03 5.64 4.47
C THR A 113 0.73 4.32 4.17
N ILE A 114 0.65 3.85 2.95
CA ILE A 114 1.41 2.68 2.49
C ILE A 114 2.60 3.18 1.68
N ALA A 115 3.81 2.77 2.08
CA ALA A 115 5.05 3.09 1.39
C ALA A 115 5.97 1.86 1.41
N PHE A 116 6.00 1.12 0.32
CA PHE A 116 6.85 -0.07 0.23
C PHE A 116 8.33 0.33 0.15
N PRO A 117 9.22 -0.34 0.90
CA PRO A 117 10.64 -0.09 0.81
C PRO A 117 11.15 -0.45 -0.60
N VAL A 118 12.06 0.37 -1.11
CA VAL A 118 12.78 0.08 -2.35
C VAL A 118 14.16 -0.44 -1.97
N ALA A 119 14.54 -1.61 -2.48
CA ALA A 119 15.89 -2.15 -2.26
C ALA A 119 16.94 -1.26 -2.95
N ASP A 120 18.18 -1.35 -2.48
CA ASP A 120 19.32 -0.74 -3.15
C ASP A 120 19.49 -1.31 -4.57
N ALA A 121 20.25 -0.57 -5.41
CA ALA A 121 20.64 -1.06 -6.73
C ALA A 121 21.36 -2.43 -6.61
N PRO A 122 21.11 -3.38 -7.54
CA PRO A 122 21.65 -4.73 -7.44
C PRO A 122 23.18 -4.74 -7.41
N ALA A 123 23.76 -5.51 -6.51
CA ALA A 123 25.18 -5.77 -6.49
C ALA A 123 25.55 -6.74 -7.63
N VAL A 124 26.57 -6.38 -8.41
CA VAL A 124 27.02 -7.14 -9.59
C VAL A 124 28.52 -7.41 -9.50
N SER A 125 28.90 -8.66 -9.73
CA SER A 125 30.29 -9.11 -9.80
C SER A 125 30.54 -9.83 -11.12
N PRO A 126 31.71 -9.66 -11.74
CA PRO A 126 32.85 -8.83 -11.34
C PRO A 126 32.62 -7.32 -11.56
N SER A 127 33.53 -6.51 -11.06
CA SER A 127 33.50 -5.06 -11.30
C SER A 127 33.76 -4.73 -12.78
N THR A 128 33.39 -3.51 -13.21
CA THR A 128 33.77 -2.97 -14.51
C THR A 128 35.28 -3.13 -14.73
N GLY A 129 35.68 -3.58 -15.90
CA GLY A 129 37.10 -3.80 -16.19
C GLY A 129 37.39 -4.53 -17.49
N ALA A 130 38.67 -4.79 -17.70
CA ALA A 130 39.18 -5.57 -18.82
C ALA A 130 39.43 -7.02 -18.38
N TYR A 131 38.88 -7.98 -19.13
CA TYR A 131 38.97 -9.43 -18.82
C TYR A 131 39.29 -10.23 -20.08
N SER A 132 39.90 -11.42 -19.90
CA SER A 132 40.25 -12.31 -20.99
C SER A 132 39.21 -13.44 -21.11
N GLY A 133 38.77 -13.71 -22.34
CA GLY A 133 37.89 -14.83 -22.64
C GLY A 133 36.44 -14.63 -22.16
N THR A 134 35.92 -15.65 -21.49
CA THR A 134 34.54 -15.63 -20.93
C THR A 134 34.60 -15.28 -19.45
N ILE A 135 33.74 -14.36 -19.02
CA ILE A 135 33.52 -14.05 -17.61
C ILE A 135 32.13 -14.49 -17.17
N GLN A 136 31.98 -14.81 -15.90
CA GLN A 136 30.72 -15.13 -15.31
C GLN A 136 30.22 -13.93 -14.48
N VAL A 137 29.07 -13.36 -14.84
CA VAL A 137 28.46 -12.24 -14.13
C VAL A 137 27.41 -12.75 -13.15
N THR A 138 27.58 -12.38 -11.89
CA THR A 138 26.64 -12.71 -10.82
C THR A 138 25.93 -11.45 -10.33
N VAL A 139 24.65 -11.60 -10.01
CA VAL A 139 23.78 -10.54 -9.45
C VAL A 139 23.23 -11.01 -8.12
N THR A 140 23.33 -10.17 -7.08
CA THR A 140 22.68 -10.44 -5.80
C THR A 140 21.21 -10.00 -5.90
N VAL A 141 20.29 -10.95 -5.70
CA VAL A 141 18.85 -10.73 -5.74
C VAL A 141 18.26 -10.99 -4.36
N PRO A 142 17.76 -9.96 -3.65
CA PRO A 142 17.13 -10.17 -2.35
C PRO A 142 15.76 -10.85 -2.49
N ASP A 143 15.26 -11.42 -1.40
CA ASP A 143 13.91 -11.98 -1.34
C ASP A 143 12.85 -10.93 -1.71
N GLY A 144 11.82 -11.35 -2.41
CA GLY A 144 10.75 -10.48 -2.86
C GLY A 144 11.04 -9.70 -4.14
N TYR A 145 12.23 -9.87 -4.76
CA TYR A 145 12.62 -9.23 -6.01
C TYR A 145 12.91 -10.22 -7.13
N THR A 146 12.76 -9.75 -8.35
CA THR A 146 13.23 -10.43 -9.56
C THR A 146 14.19 -9.50 -10.29
N ALA A 147 15.35 -10.02 -10.69
CA ALA A 147 16.32 -9.26 -11.48
C ALA A 147 16.07 -9.44 -12.97
N TYR A 148 16.17 -8.33 -13.73
CA TYR A 148 16.11 -8.29 -15.19
C TYR A 148 17.34 -7.57 -15.72
N TYR A 149 17.92 -8.08 -16.80
CA TYR A 149 19.17 -7.54 -17.32
C TYR A 149 19.19 -7.43 -18.85
N THR A 150 20.08 -6.59 -19.35
CA THR A 150 20.46 -6.45 -20.76
C THR A 150 21.99 -6.52 -20.88
N THR A 151 22.50 -6.84 -22.08
CA THR A 151 23.94 -6.90 -22.37
C THR A 151 24.37 -5.94 -23.46
N ASP A 152 23.45 -5.21 -24.03
CA ASP A 152 23.63 -4.25 -25.13
C ASP A 152 23.68 -2.78 -24.67
N GLY A 153 23.54 -2.55 -23.36
CA GLY A 153 23.51 -1.21 -22.77
C GLY A 153 22.13 -0.56 -22.74
N SER A 154 21.08 -1.23 -23.22
CA SER A 154 19.70 -0.76 -23.05
C SER A 154 19.29 -0.80 -21.57
N VAL A 155 18.26 -0.02 -21.21
CA VAL A 155 17.70 -0.02 -19.85
C VAL A 155 16.78 -1.24 -19.71
N PRO A 156 17.06 -2.17 -18.76
CA PRO A 156 16.19 -3.32 -18.54
C PRO A 156 14.89 -2.94 -17.84
N ASP A 157 13.83 -3.61 -18.23
CA ASP A 157 12.51 -3.59 -17.60
C ASP A 157 11.98 -5.01 -17.39
N ALA A 158 10.72 -5.18 -17.01
CA ALA A 158 10.09 -6.49 -16.81
C ALA A 158 9.99 -7.34 -18.09
N GLY A 159 10.18 -6.76 -19.28
CA GLY A 159 10.24 -7.44 -20.58
C GLY A 159 11.65 -7.89 -20.97
N ALA A 160 12.68 -7.47 -20.23
CA ALA A 160 14.06 -7.85 -20.48
C ALA A 160 14.36 -9.28 -20.02
N THR A 161 15.59 -9.74 -20.22
CA THR A 161 15.99 -11.10 -19.82
C THR A 161 15.98 -11.25 -18.30
N LYS A 162 15.22 -12.23 -17.80
CA LYS A 162 15.19 -12.55 -16.37
C LYS A 162 16.48 -13.22 -15.94
N TYR A 163 17.08 -12.72 -14.85
CA TYR A 163 18.23 -13.34 -14.23
C TYR A 163 17.80 -14.52 -13.36
N THR A 164 18.22 -15.72 -13.71
CA THR A 164 17.91 -16.95 -12.98
C THR A 164 19.16 -17.73 -12.54
N ALA A 165 20.31 -17.42 -13.13
CA ALA A 165 21.61 -18.04 -12.84
C ALA A 165 22.73 -17.09 -13.30
N PRO A 166 23.97 -17.28 -12.86
CA PRO A 166 25.12 -16.54 -13.36
C PRO A 166 25.19 -16.53 -14.89
N VAL A 167 25.49 -15.35 -15.44
CA VAL A 167 25.48 -15.11 -16.89
C VAL A 167 26.91 -15.19 -17.44
N ASP A 168 27.18 -16.12 -18.37
CA ASP A 168 28.42 -16.21 -19.04
C ASP A 168 28.51 -15.22 -20.20
N LEU A 169 29.43 -14.25 -20.12
CA LEU A 169 29.67 -13.23 -21.15
C LEU A 169 31.03 -13.53 -21.84
N ARG A 170 30.94 -13.86 -23.12
CA ARG A 170 32.15 -13.95 -23.97
C ARG A 170 32.53 -12.53 -24.40
N LEU A 171 33.77 -12.15 -24.11
CA LEU A 171 34.29 -10.83 -24.36
C LEU A 171 35.09 -10.77 -25.68
N ASP A 172 34.36 -10.83 -26.79
CA ASP A 172 34.95 -10.56 -28.13
C ASP A 172 34.90 -9.07 -28.46
N ALA A 173 34.01 -8.30 -27.79
CA ALA A 173 33.86 -6.88 -27.88
C ALA A 173 33.44 -6.30 -26.52
N LYS A 174 33.31 -4.95 -26.45
CA LYS A 174 32.77 -4.28 -25.27
C LYS A 174 31.33 -4.73 -25.03
N VAL A 175 31.02 -5.14 -23.79
CA VAL A 175 29.69 -5.47 -23.32
C VAL A 175 29.29 -4.49 -22.20
N THR A 176 28.10 -3.92 -22.27
CA THR A 176 27.51 -3.13 -21.19
C THR A 176 26.35 -3.95 -20.58
N PHE A 177 26.58 -4.43 -19.38
CA PHE A 177 25.62 -5.20 -18.61
C PHE A 177 24.85 -4.26 -17.69
N ASN A 178 23.57 -4.09 -17.95
CA ASN A 178 22.65 -3.31 -17.13
C ASN A 178 21.68 -4.25 -16.41
N VAL A 179 21.39 -3.98 -15.15
CA VAL A 179 20.46 -4.79 -14.37
C VAL A 179 19.65 -3.93 -13.39
N VAL A 180 18.38 -4.27 -13.23
CA VAL A 180 17.45 -3.73 -12.23
C VAL A 180 16.83 -4.87 -11.43
N LEU A 181 16.41 -4.58 -10.19
CA LEU A 181 15.54 -5.46 -9.42
C LEU A 181 14.12 -4.88 -9.52
N ILE A 182 13.14 -5.75 -9.73
CA ILE A 182 11.72 -5.38 -9.71
C ILE A 182 11.07 -6.08 -8.52
N ASN A 183 10.42 -5.29 -7.67
CA ASN A 183 9.68 -5.81 -6.52
C ASN A 183 8.48 -6.61 -7.01
N ASN A 184 8.34 -7.85 -6.53
CA ASN A 184 7.30 -8.79 -6.98
C ASN A 184 5.89 -8.42 -6.49
N GLN A 185 5.78 -7.56 -5.46
CA GLN A 185 4.47 -7.15 -4.92
C GLN A 185 3.90 -5.93 -5.64
N ASN A 186 4.75 -4.94 -5.92
CA ASN A 186 4.30 -3.63 -6.42
C ASN A 186 4.84 -3.26 -7.80
N GLY A 187 5.70 -4.10 -8.41
CA GLY A 187 6.27 -3.85 -9.74
C GLY A 187 7.30 -2.72 -9.81
N LYS A 188 7.70 -2.12 -8.68
CA LYS A 188 8.69 -1.03 -8.67
C LYS A 188 10.09 -1.55 -8.95
N ALA A 189 10.79 -0.83 -9.83
CA ALA A 189 12.18 -1.07 -10.13
C ALA A 189 13.10 -0.29 -9.16
N THR A 190 14.22 -0.91 -8.78
CA THR A 190 15.34 -0.24 -8.10
C THR A 190 16.08 0.72 -9.05
N ALA A 191 17.04 1.47 -8.51
CA ALA A 191 18.05 2.08 -9.35
C ALA A 191 18.82 1.01 -10.14
N MET A 192 19.19 1.33 -11.38
CA MET A 192 19.93 0.43 -12.28
C MET A 192 21.41 0.34 -11.88
N THR A 193 21.94 -0.87 -11.86
CA THR A 193 23.40 -1.08 -11.86
C THR A 193 23.89 -1.31 -13.28
N SER A 194 24.92 -0.56 -13.67
CA SER A 194 25.59 -0.70 -14.97
C SER A 194 27.03 -1.14 -14.78
N LYS A 195 27.46 -2.16 -15.51
CA LYS A 195 28.84 -2.64 -15.56
C LYS A 195 29.32 -2.73 -17.00
N THR A 196 30.54 -2.30 -17.25
CA THR A 196 31.16 -2.36 -18.57
C THR A 196 32.33 -3.33 -18.53
N TYR A 197 32.31 -4.30 -19.43
CA TYR A 197 33.36 -5.29 -19.62
C TYR A 197 33.98 -5.15 -21.00
N ILE A 198 35.30 -5.11 -21.05
CA ILE A 198 36.04 -5.00 -22.31
C ILE A 198 37.02 -6.17 -22.46
N PRO A 199 37.28 -6.64 -23.69
CA PRO A 199 38.34 -7.64 -23.89
C PRO A 199 39.70 -7.09 -23.44
N LYS A 200 40.43 -7.89 -22.69
CA LYS A 200 41.83 -7.55 -22.37
C LYS A 200 42.69 -7.75 -23.63
N PRO A 201 43.54 -6.78 -24.00
CA PRO A 201 44.45 -6.92 -25.10
C PRO A 201 45.33 -8.21 -24.93
N SER A 202 45.52 -8.96 -26.00
CA SER A 202 46.51 -10.03 -26.01
C SER A 202 47.88 -9.43 -25.70
N ALA A 203 48.61 -10.02 -24.77
CA ALA A 203 50.05 -9.69 -24.62
C ALA A 203 50.76 -10.12 -25.90
N GLU A 204 51.37 -9.18 -26.59
CA GLU A 204 52.32 -9.45 -27.69
C GLU A 204 53.59 -10.16 -27.16
#